data_f0b738efba8b4fc5086cc81372b30407
#
_entry.id   f0b738efba8b4fc5086cc81372b30407
#
_cell.length_a   1.000
_cell.length_b   1.000
_cell.length_c   1.000
_cell.angle_alpha   90.00
_cell.angle_beta   90.00
_cell.angle_gamma   90.00
#
_symmetry.space_group_name_H-M   'P 1'
#
loop_
_entity.id
_entity.type
_entity.pdbx_description
1 polymer ?
#
loop_
_entity_poly.entity_id
_entity_poly.type
_entity_poly.pdbx_seq_one_letter_code
_entity_poly.pdbx_strand_id
1 'polypeptide(L)'
;VRDDLDLSAIFDRYRELRGQPPYHPALMTSLQLYAYSRGIYSSRRIERACEERVGFMALTGGEKPDHSTICQFRSDHREALTRVLHQIGG
;
A
#
# COMPACT_ATOMS: atom_id res chain seq x y z
N VAL A 1 15.60 3.04 0.30
CA VAL A 1 15.06 1.79 0.73
C VAL A 1 15.91 0.63 0.28
N ARG A 2 15.88 -0.33 1.04
CA ARG A 2 16.78 -1.43 0.87
C ARG A 2 16.05 -2.71 0.60
N ASP A 3 16.76 -3.61 0.03
CA ASP A 3 16.21 -4.93 -0.22
C ASP A 3 16.00 -5.70 1.07
N ASP A 4 16.47 -5.17 2.18
CA ASP A 4 16.29 -5.84 3.44
C ASP A 4 14.89 -5.67 4.03
N LEU A 5 14.02 -4.94 3.38
CA LEU A 5 12.62 -4.90 3.77
C LEU A 5 11.99 -6.24 3.42
N ASP A 6 11.42 -6.88 4.43
CA ASP A 6 10.81 -8.20 4.24
C ASP A 6 9.33 -8.05 3.94
N LEU A 7 8.98 -8.21 2.68
CA LEU A 7 7.58 -8.11 2.26
C LEU A 7 6.94 -9.46 2.00
N SER A 8 7.69 -10.55 2.23
CA SER A 8 7.19 -11.89 1.95
C SER A 8 5.91 -12.20 2.71
N ALA A 9 5.87 -11.83 3.98
CA ALA A 9 4.71 -12.09 4.82
C ALA A 9 3.47 -11.38 4.28
N ILE A 10 3.66 -10.16 3.78
CA ILE A 10 2.54 -9.40 3.21
C ILE A 10 2.06 -10.06 1.94
N PHE A 11 2.96 -10.47 1.07
CA PHE A 11 2.61 -11.12 -0.18
C PHE A 11 1.83 -12.41 0.07
N ASP A 12 2.32 -13.25 0.96
CA ASP A 12 1.70 -14.53 1.24
C ASP A 12 0.33 -14.34 1.86
N ARG A 13 0.22 -13.44 2.82
CA ARG A 13 -1.04 -13.19 3.49
C ARG A 13 -2.09 -12.62 2.54
N TYR A 14 -1.66 -11.69 1.69
CA TYR A 14 -2.57 -11.08 0.74
C TYR A 14 -3.12 -12.12 -0.22
N ARG A 15 -2.25 -13.02 -0.65
CA ARG A 15 -2.64 -14.10 -1.57
C ARG A 15 -3.63 -15.05 -0.89
N GLU A 16 -3.36 -15.39 0.36
CA GLU A 16 -4.24 -16.29 1.10
C GLU A 16 -5.62 -15.70 1.31
N LEU A 17 -5.68 -14.43 1.68
CA LEU A 17 -6.94 -13.80 2.03
C LEU A 17 -7.79 -13.51 0.82
N ARG A 18 -7.16 -13.24 -0.30
CA ARG A 18 -7.88 -12.77 -1.47
C ARG A 18 -7.95 -13.76 -2.61
N GLY A 19 -7.20 -14.84 -2.51
CA GLY A 19 -7.09 -15.77 -3.61
C GLY A 19 -6.42 -15.10 -4.79
N GLN A 20 -7.22 -14.42 -5.61
CA GLN A 20 -6.69 -13.67 -6.75
C GLN A 20 -6.86 -12.17 -6.48
N PRO A 21 -5.81 -11.52 -6.01
CA PRO A 21 -5.94 -10.11 -5.63
C PRO A 21 -6.15 -9.22 -6.85
N PRO A 22 -6.95 -8.15 -6.69
CA PRO A 22 -7.18 -7.21 -7.79
C PRO A 22 -5.94 -6.39 -8.14
N TYR A 23 -5.03 -6.21 -7.19
CA TYR A 23 -3.81 -5.44 -7.41
C TYR A 23 -2.65 -6.18 -6.80
N HIS A 24 -1.48 -6.00 -7.40
CA HIS A 24 -0.28 -6.65 -6.89
C HIS A 24 0.05 -6.15 -5.49
N PRO A 25 0.42 -7.04 -4.56
CA PRO A 25 0.72 -6.61 -3.18
C PRO A 25 1.83 -5.58 -3.09
N ALA A 26 2.81 -5.67 -3.99
CA ALA A 26 3.90 -4.69 -3.99
C ALA A 26 3.36 -3.29 -4.30
N LEU A 27 2.42 -3.20 -5.23
CA LEU A 27 1.80 -1.92 -5.57
C LEU A 27 1.05 -1.36 -4.37
N MET A 28 0.25 -2.19 -3.72
CA MET A 28 -0.53 -1.75 -2.57
C MET A 28 0.35 -1.34 -1.41
N THR A 29 1.42 -2.09 -1.17
CA THR A 29 2.36 -1.75 -0.09
C THR A 29 3.04 -0.41 -0.39
N SER A 30 3.54 -0.26 -1.61
CA SER A 30 4.20 0.97 -2.02
C SER A 30 3.27 2.17 -1.92
N LEU A 31 2.02 1.97 -2.32
CA LEU A 31 1.02 3.03 -2.24
C LEU A 31 0.81 3.49 -0.80
N GLN A 32 0.68 2.55 0.13
CA GLN A 32 0.50 2.88 1.53
C GLN A 32 1.69 3.64 2.08
N LEU A 33 2.89 3.15 1.80
CA LEU A 33 4.10 3.76 2.32
C LEU A 33 4.32 5.15 1.72
N TYR A 34 4.08 5.29 0.44
CA TYR A 34 4.23 6.58 -0.23
C TYR A 34 3.24 7.60 0.33
N ALA A 35 2.00 7.17 0.55
CA ALA A 35 0.98 8.05 1.10
C ALA A 35 1.37 8.51 2.50
N TYR A 36 1.86 7.58 3.32
CA TYR A 36 2.29 7.94 4.67
C TYR A 36 3.43 8.95 4.63
N SER A 37 4.36 8.78 3.71
CA SER A 37 5.48 9.72 3.60
C SER A 37 5.02 11.11 3.19
N ARG A 38 3.85 11.21 2.57
CA ARG A 38 3.28 12.49 2.16
C ARG A 38 2.26 13.01 3.17
N GLY A 39 2.08 12.30 4.29
CA GLY A 39 1.14 12.72 5.32
C GLY A 39 -0.31 12.44 4.97
N ILE A 40 -0.55 11.54 4.04
CA ILE A 40 -1.90 11.17 3.64
C ILE A 40 -2.22 9.80 4.23
N TYR A 41 -3.15 9.78 5.19
CA TYR A 41 -3.44 8.55 5.92
C TYR A 41 -4.82 7.98 5.63
N SER A 42 -5.75 8.82 5.21
CA SER A 42 -7.12 8.40 4.94
C SER A 42 -7.18 7.62 3.63
N SER A 43 -7.85 6.46 3.64
CA SER A 43 -7.98 5.66 2.42
C SER A 43 -8.72 6.43 1.32
N ARG A 44 -9.69 7.25 1.71
CA ARG A 44 -10.41 8.06 0.73
C ARG A 44 -9.52 9.12 0.12
N ARG A 45 -8.64 9.70 0.91
CA ARG A 45 -7.70 10.69 0.40
C ARG A 45 -6.65 10.05 -0.48
N ILE A 46 -6.25 8.82 -0.16
CA ILE A 46 -5.32 8.08 -1.01
C ILE A 46 -5.96 7.77 -2.35
N GLU A 47 -7.22 7.36 -2.32
CA GLU A 47 -7.96 7.10 -3.56
C GLU A 47 -7.98 8.34 -4.45
N ARG A 48 -8.31 9.48 -3.85
CA ARG A 48 -8.35 10.74 -4.57
C ARG A 48 -6.97 11.13 -5.11
N ALA A 49 -5.94 10.90 -4.31
CA ALA A 49 -4.58 11.23 -4.73
C ALA A 49 -4.16 10.43 -5.95
N CYS A 50 -4.60 9.18 -6.05
CA CYS A 50 -4.32 8.36 -7.22
C CYS A 50 -4.94 8.95 -8.48
N GLU A 51 -6.02 9.70 -8.31
CA GLU A 51 -6.70 10.32 -9.45
C GLU A 51 -6.14 11.70 -9.78
N GLU A 52 -5.59 12.41 -8.80
CA GLU A 52 -5.26 13.81 -8.96
C GLU A 52 -3.76 14.12 -8.92
N ARG A 53 -2.96 13.30 -8.27
CA ARG A 53 -1.56 13.62 -8.06
C ARG A 53 -0.66 12.78 -8.96
N VAL A 54 0.22 13.47 -9.67
CA VAL A 54 1.08 12.82 -10.65
C VAL A 54 1.96 11.75 -9.99
N GLY A 55 2.51 12.05 -8.80
CA GLY A 55 3.34 11.09 -8.10
C GLY A 55 2.64 9.79 -7.82
N PHE A 56 1.37 9.87 -7.41
CA PHE A 56 0.57 8.69 -7.14
C PHE A 56 0.21 7.96 -8.42
N MET A 57 -0.08 8.70 -9.47
CA MET A 57 -0.40 8.10 -10.77
C MET A 57 0.79 7.33 -11.31
N ALA A 58 1.98 7.90 -11.18
CA ALA A 58 3.19 7.24 -11.64
C ALA A 58 3.47 5.97 -10.84
N LEU A 59 3.24 6.04 -9.53
CA LEU A 59 3.50 4.91 -8.67
C LEU A 59 2.58 3.74 -8.99
N THR A 60 1.31 4.02 -9.26
CA THR A 60 0.32 2.98 -9.51
C THR A 60 0.24 2.58 -10.97
N GLY A 61 1.01 3.22 -11.84
CA GLY A 61 0.96 2.91 -13.25
C GLY A 61 -0.38 3.22 -13.89
N GLY A 62 -1.09 4.18 -13.32
CA GLY A 62 -2.40 4.57 -13.84
C GLY A 62 -3.56 3.80 -13.24
N GLU A 63 -3.29 2.84 -12.39
CA GLU A 63 -4.36 2.12 -11.71
C GLU A 63 -4.91 2.94 -10.56
N LYS A 64 -6.19 2.72 -10.26
CA LYS A 64 -6.87 3.52 -9.26
C LYS A 64 -7.59 2.63 -8.26
N PRO A 65 -6.85 2.10 -7.28
CA PRO A 65 -7.49 1.31 -6.23
C PRO A 65 -8.50 2.18 -5.49
N ASP A 66 -9.68 1.63 -5.23
CA ASP A 66 -10.68 2.39 -4.51
C ASP A 66 -10.40 2.36 -3.01
N HIS A 67 -11.05 3.26 -2.27
CA HIS A 67 -10.78 3.40 -0.84
C HIS A 67 -11.11 2.12 -0.06
N SER A 68 -12.09 1.35 -0.53
CA SER A 68 -12.43 0.09 0.14
C SER A 68 -11.29 -0.90 0.06
N THR A 69 -10.70 -1.02 -1.13
CA THR A 69 -9.57 -1.92 -1.34
C THR A 69 -8.36 -1.47 -0.52
N ILE A 70 -8.11 -0.17 -0.52
CA ILE A 70 -6.99 0.39 0.25
C ILE A 70 -7.18 0.14 1.75
N CYS A 71 -8.38 0.38 2.24
CA CYS A 71 -8.70 0.18 3.64
C CYS A 71 -8.58 -1.29 4.03
N GLN A 72 -9.09 -2.18 3.17
CA GLN A 72 -9.04 -3.59 3.43
C GLN A 72 -7.60 -4.10 3.48
N PHE A 73 -6.78 -3.64 2.54
CA PHE A 73 -5.38 -4.02 2.53
C PHE A 73 -4.68 -3.57 3.81
N ARG A 74 -4.92 -2.34 4.22
CA ARG A 74 -4.33 -1.81 5.45
C ARG A 74 -4.75 -2.62 6.66
N SER A 75 -6.03 -2.96 6.73
CA SER A 75 -6.55 -3.72 7.85
C SER A 75 -5.96 -5.12 7.90
N ASP A 76 -5.85 -5.76 6.74
CA ASP A 76 -5.32 -7.11 6.64
C ASP A 76 -3.84 -7.19 7.00
N HIS A 77 -3.09 -6.10 6.77
CA HIS A 77 -1.65 -6.12 6.91
C HIS A 77 -1.14 -5.04 7.88
N ARG A 78 -1.99 -4.64 8.80
CA ARG A 78 -1.65 -3.53 9.71
C ARG A 78 -0.34 -3.76 10.45
N GLU A 79 -0.18 -4.94 11.01
CA GLU A 79 1.01 -5.24 11.80
C GLU A 79 2.26 -5.22 10.93
N ALA A 80 2.19 -5.85 9.78
CA ALA A 80 3.33 -5.90 8.88
C ALA A 80 3.69 -4.51 8.36
N LEU A 81 2.69 -3.71 8.03
CA LEU A 81 2.92 -2.35 7.55
C LEU A 81 3.56 -1.48 8.63
N THR A 82 3.11 -1.65 9.87
CA THR A 82 3.68 -0.91 10.99
C THR A 82 5.15 -1.24 11.14
N ARG A 83 5.49 -2.51 11.01
CA ARG A 83 6.86 -2.97 11.13
C ARG A 83 7.75 -2.34 10.04
N VAL A 84 7.24 -2.33 8.80
CA VAL A 84 7.99 -1.75 7.69
C VAL A 84 8.18 -0.25 7.90
N LEU A 85 7.14 0.43 8.37
CA LEU A 85 7.23 1.86 8.63
C LEU A 85 8.28 2.18 9.69
N HIS A 86 8.40 1.32 10.69
CA HIS A 86 9.42 1.50 11.72
C HIS A 86 10.82 1.37 11.13
N GLN A 87 11.01 0.47 10.19
CA GLN A 87 12.31 0.29 9.55
C GLN A 87 12.68 1.51 8.71
N ILE A 88 11.70 2.12 8.07
CA ILE A 88 11.93 3.26 7.21
C ILE A 88 12.04 4.55 8.01
N GLY A 89 11.11 4.74 8.93
CA GLY A 89 11.01 5.99 9.66
C GLY A 89 11.91 6.07 10.86
N GLY A 90 12.42 4.91 11.29
CA GLY A 90 13.23 4.84 12.47
C GLY A 90 14.51 5.58 12.36
#